data_e57d1cceeab74229f764c3f27921be41
#
_entry.id   e57d1cceeab74229f764c3f27921be41
#
_cell.length_a   1.000
_cell.length_b   1.000
_cell.length_c   1.000
_cell.angle_alpha   90.00
_cell.angle_beta   90.00
_cell.angle_gamma   90.00
#
_symmetry.space_group_name_H-M   'P 1'
#
loop_
_entity.id
_entity.type
_entity.pdbx_description
1 polymer ?
#
loop_
_entity_poly.entity_id
_entity_poly.type
_entity_poly.pdbx_seq_one_letter_code
_entity_poly.pdbx_strand_id
1 'polypeptide(L)'
;MRLLSGEIFLNGRTRKAVAFDETGIIAFDDEALELDVELEELGESFLTHAFMDGHAHPLFAGREHLGPDVTNAKSVAEMQQIVAAWLAANQSPIWAVGGAYDRSIVDGGVFLASWLDEVAPDRPVVLHGSDHHTLWANSEAMRLAGVLSEAPSLSVGSIDIDASGRPTGVFRETEAKELITNAIPELSMTDQLKALTWAHAELASLGISAVQDAWMDKGMVEVYLAAEELGELVLRTNLAFWVRPDSWRVDAKRFIAERTRITALRSAKLSARTVKFFADGVFGSATASVKKPYESSAGYLGDPVWSSEELNTAVAHFAAADFQIHIHAIGDAGVAMALDAIERAGCPANSVIAHTELVAEEDIPRFAQLGVIANFEPLWAREDGMLTSCLHHLGRERLDSMYRMRDILDSGAKISFGSDWPVSNPDPLLGLFTATHRALPETPAVSWTPQQRITEQEALHAYTLAVAQQLELTQDSSDLVILSGNPLTANVLDIKVLETIIGGQTVFARQ
;
A
#
# COMPACT_ATOMS: atom_id res chain seq x y z
N MET A 1 -10.73 28.79 13.06
CA MET A 1 -9.32 29.20 12.88
C MET A 1 -8.54 28.77 14.11
N ARG A 2 -7.36 28.18 13.95
CA ARG A 2 -6.37 27.86 15.02
C ARG A 2 -5.08 28.62 14.71
N LEU A 3 -4.39 29.06 15.77
CA LEU A 3 -3.08 29.71 15.71
C LEU A 3 -2.13 28.94 16.63
N LEU A 4 -1.13 28.29 16.05
CA LEU A 4 -0.14 27.49 16.75
C LEU A 4 1.23 28.13 16.69
N SER A 5 2.00 28.07 17.80
CA SER A 5 3.41 28.48 17.84
C SER A 5 4.28 27.42 18.49
N GLY A 6 5.54 27.34 18.06
CA GLY A 6 6.50 26.36 18.55
C GLY A 6 7.43 25.86 17.49
N GLU A 7 7.81 24.59 17.56
CA GLU A 7 8.66 23.94 16.56
C GLU A 7 7.80 23.45 15.37
N ILE A 8 7.86 24.19 14.27
CA ILE A 8 7.02 24.01 13.07
C ILE A 8 7.91 23.87 11.83
N PHE A 9 7.64 22.86 11.00
CA PHE A 9 8.31 22.66 9.72
C PHE A 9 7.29 22.47 8.61
N LEU A 10 7.07 23.52 7.81
CA LEU A 10 6.08 23.53 6.73
C LEU A 10 6.70 24.09 5.45
N ASN A 11 6.32 23.54 4.30
CA ASN A 11 6.80 23.94 2.98
C ASN A 11 8.33 23.96 2.89
N GLY A 12 9.01 22.95 3.53
CA GLY A 12 10.47 22.83 3.55
C GLY A 12 11.20 23.87 4.38
N ARG A 13 10.52 24.58 5.29
CA ARG A 13 11.08 25.65 6.12
C ARG A 13 10.62 25.57 7.56
N THR A 14 11.54 25.90 8.47
CA THR A 14 11.18 26.14 9.89
C THR A 14 10.36 27.41 10.01
N ARG A 15 9.29 27.38 10.81
CA ARG A 15 8.37 28.47 11.10
C ARG A 15 8.29 28.69 12.59
N LYS A 16 7.88 29.89 13.02
CA LYS A 16 7.63 30.24 14.43
C LYS A 16 6.17 30.03 14.81
N ALA A 17 5.27 30.33 13.87
CA ALA A 17 3.83 30.21 14.05
C ALA A 17 3.13 29.90 12.71
N VAL A 18 1.93 29.33 12.83
CA VAL A 18 1.03 29.09 11.69
C VAL A 18 -0.41 29.32 12.13
N ALA A 19 -1.16 30.05 11.32
CA ALA A 19 -2.61 30.17 11.42
C ALA A 19 -3.29 29.43 10.28
N PHE A 20 -4.34 28.66 10.60
CA PHE A 20 -5.07 27.87 9.62
C PHE A 20 -6.54 27.67 10.00
N ASP A 21 -7.37 27.32 9.02
CA ASP A 21 -8.76 26.89 9.21
C ASP A 21 -9.17 25.86 8.13
N GLU A 22 -10.47 25.68 7.94
CA GLU A 22 -11.00 24.74 6.95
C GLU A 22 -10.68 25.12 5.48
N THR A 23 -10.28 26.34 5.23
CA THR A 23 -9.91 26.82 3.87
C THR A 23 -8.44 26.59 3.55
N GLY A 24 -7.59 26.33 4.57
CA GLY A 24 -6.17 26.07 4.44
C GLY A 24 -5.31 26.86 5.42
N ILE A 25 -4.02 26.97 5.10
CA ILE A 25 -3.08 27.80 5.85
C ILE A 25 -3.31 29.26 5.47
N ILE A 26 -3.55 30.12 6.46
CA ILE A 26 -3.90 31.54 6.31
C ILE A 26 -2.63 32.42 6.37
N ALA A 27 -1.76 32.19 7.37
CA ALA A 27 -0.58 32.99 7.59
C ALA A 27 0.53 32.22 8.31
N PHE A 28 1.75 32.72 8.21
CA PHE A 28 2.93 32.19 8.90
C PHE A 28 3.63 33.27 9.73
N ASP A 29 4.36 32.84 10.75
CA ASP A 29 5.32 33.61 11.54
C ASP A 29 4.69 34.91 12.12
N ASP A 30 5.32 36.06 11.89
CA ASP A 30 4.87 37.34 12.49
C ASP A 30 3.47 37.74 11.96
N GLU A 31 3.15 37.43 10.71
CA GLU A 31 1.82 37.71 10.12
C GLU A 31 0.73 36.86 10.83
N ALA A 32 1.04 35.62 11.16
CA ALA A 32 0.12 34.77 11.91
C ALA A 32 -0.08 35.28 13.34
N LEU A 33 1.00 35.78 14.00
CA LEU A 33 0.96 36.29 15.38
C LEU A 33 0.23 37.63 15.52
N GLU A 34 0.03 38.38 14.43
CA GLU A 34 -0.75 39.63 14.37
C GLU A 34 -2.27 39.39 14.32
N LEU A 35 -2.70 38.12 14.09
CA LEU A 35 -4.13 37.80 14.05
C LEU A 35 -4.75 37.81 15.45
N ASP A 36 -6.00 38.30 15.54
CA ASP A 36 -6.79 38.30 16.78
C ASP A 36 -7.42 36.93 17.02
N VAL A 37 -6.55 35.93 17.29
CA VAL A 37 -6.88 34.53 17.55
C VAL A 37 -6.11 34.06 18.76
N GLU A 38 -6.73 33.24 19.61
CA GLU A 38 -6.06 32.63 20.76
C GLU A 38 -4.85 31.80 20.33
N LEU A 39 -3.69 32.10 20.93
CA LEU A 39 -2.45 31.39 20.65
C LEU A 39 -2.37 30.09 21.45
N GLU A 40 -2.18 28.99 20.76
CA GLU A 40 -1.91 27.67 21.31
C GLU A 40 -0.41 27.37 21.17
N GLU A 41 0.27 27.11 22.28
CA GLU A 41 1.71 26.78 22.27
C GLU A 41 1.91 25.26 22.16
N LEU A 42 2.72 24.84 21.22
CA LEU A 42 3.05 23.41 20.99
C LEU A 42 3.95 22.82 22.10
N GLY A 43 4.62 23.67 22.89
CA GLY A 43 5.59 23.21 23.89
C GLY A 43 6.75 22.44 23.26
N GLU A 44 6.95 21.19 23.69
CA GLU A 44 7.98 20.28 23.14
C GLU A 44 7.52 19.52 21.88
N SER A 45 6.28 19.73 21.45
CA SER A 45 5.70 19.06 20.29
C SER A 45 6.16 19.72 18.99
N PHE A 46 6.08 18.95 17.91
CA PHE A 46 6.48 19.37 16.58
C PHE A 46 5.28 19.31 15.62
N LEU A 47 5.12 20.34 14.79
CA LEU A 47 4.08 20.39 13.78
C LEU A 47 4.68 20.33 12.37
N THR A 48 4.09 19.51 11.52
CA THR A 48 4.42 19.42 10.11
C THR A 48 3.16 19.12 9.27
N HIS A 49 3.31 19.11 7.93
CA HIS A 49 2.27 18.54 7.08
C HIS A 49 1.94 17.12 7.53
N ALA A 50 0.66 16.77 7.54
CA ALA A 50 0.24 15.41 7.80
C ALA A 50 0.91 14.44 6.83
N PHE A 51 1.22 13.25 7.30
CA PHE A 51 1.68 12.19 6.44
C PHE A 51 0.58 11.80 5.43
N MET A 52 0.99 11.27 4.32
CA MET A 52 0.11 10.75 3.26
C MET A 52 0.67 9.44 2.76
N ASP A 53 -0.21 8.54 2.36
CA ASP A 53 0.16 7.23 1.83
C ASP A 53 -0.06 7.19 0.31
N GLY A 54 1.02 7.09 -0.44
CA GLY A 54 1.00 7.10 -1.91
C GLY A 54 0.58 5.78 -2.54
N HIS A 55 0.43 4.71 -1.75
CA HIS A 55 0.04 3.39 -2.21
C HIS A 55 -0.41 2.52 -1.04
N ALA A 56 -1.70 2.33 -0.87
CA ALA A 56 -2.30 1.44 0.12
C ALA A 56 -3.64 0.88 -0.38
N HIS A 57 -4.25 -0.02 0.41
CA HIS A 57 -5.52 -0.67 0.12
C HIS A 57 -6.44 -0.64 1.35
N PRO A 58 -6.91 0.55 1.79
CA PRO A 58 -7.63 0.71 3.05
C PRO A 58 -8.87 -0.17 3.16
N LEU A 59 -9.66 -0.29 2.07
CA LEU A 59 -10.87 -1.12 2.10
C LEU A 59 -10.53 -2.62 2.22
N PHE A 60 -9.42 -3.10 1.63
CA PHE A 60 -8.99 -4.48 1.84
C PHE A 60 -8.54 -4.71 3.28
N ALA A 61 -7.73 -3.82 3.84
CA ALA A 61 -7.30 -3.89 5.23
C ALA A 61 -8.48 -3.90 6.20
N GLY A 62 -9.46 -3.03 5.99
CA GLY A 62 -10.67 -3.00 6.79
C GLY A 62 -11.51 -4.27 6.66
N ARG A 63 -11.65 -4.84 5.46
CA ARG A 63 -12.34 -6.12 5.25
C ARG A 63 -11.62 -7.26 5.97
N GLU A 64 -10.29 -7.28 5.93
CA GLU A 64 -9.47 -8.27 6.62
C GLU A 64 -9.60 -8.16 8.14
N HIS A 65 -9.66 -6.92 8.67
CA HIS A 65 -9.89 -6.65 10.09
C HIS A 65 -11.23 -7.20 10.60
N LEU A 66 -12.24 -7.36 9.75
CA LEU A 66 -13.50 -7.99 10.15
C LEU A 66 -13.37 -9.47 10.46
N GLY A 67 -12.26 -10.12 10.08
CA GLY A 67 -11.96 -11.52 10.31
C GLY A 67 -10.96 -11.76 11.45
N PRO A 68 -10.49 -13.02 11.61
CA PRO A 68 -9.43 -13.33 12.57
C PRO A 68 -8.10 -12.72 12.14
N ASP A 69 -7.49 -11.88 13.00
CA ASP A 69 -6.18 -11.28 12.78
C ASP A 69 -5.08 -12.17 13.37
N VAL A 70 -4.32 -12.83 12.49
CA VAL A 70 -3.22 -13.73 12.85
C VAL A 70 -1.83 -13.14 12.57
N THR A 71 -1.74 -11.85 12.27
CA THR A 71 -0.51 -11.13 11.87
C THR A 71 0.64 -11.32 12.86
N ASN A 72 0.34 -11.33 14.15
CA ASN A 72 1.35 -11.42 15.20
C ASN A 72 1.60 -12.85 15.72
N ALA A 73 0.89 -13.85 15.20
CA ALA A 73 1.07 -15.23 15.61
C ALA A 73 2.47 -15.76 15.24
N LYS A 74 3.09 -16.50 16.16
CA LYS A 74 4.44 -17.05 16.00
C LYS A 74 4.45 -18.56 15.73
N SER A 75 3.27 -19.16 15.68
CA SER A 75 3.11 -20.59 15.41
C SER A 75 1.72 -20.90 14.86
N VAL A 76 1.59 -22.04 14.18
CA VAL A 76 0.28 -22.56 13.71
C VAL A 76 -0.69 -22.70 14.89
N ALA A 77 -0.21 -23.15 16.04
CA ALA A 77 -1.05 -23.31 17.23
C ALA A 77 -1.62 -21.99 17.74
N GLU A 78 -0.86 -20.90 17.69
CA GLU A 78 -1.37 -19.55 18.02
C GLU A 78 -2.39 -19.09 17.00
N MET A 79 -2.16 -19.32 15.70
CA MET A 79 -3.15 -19.02 14.66
C MET A 79 -4.46 -19.75 14.89
N GLN A 80 -4.40 -21.06 15.21
CA GLN A 80 -5.57 -21.86 15.54
C GLN A 80 -6.32 -21.28 16.75
N GLN A 81 -5.62 -20.87 17.81
CA GLN A 81 -6.24 -20.27 19.00
C GLN A 81 -6.96 -18.96 18.66
N ILE A 82 -6.34 -18.09 17.84
CA ILE A 82 -6.94 -16.82 17.39
C ILE A 82 -8.19 -17.09 16.57
N VAL A 83 -8.11 -18.01 15.60
CA VAL A 83 -9.26 -18.41 14.76
C VAL A 83 -10.39 -18.97 15.64
N ALA A 84 -10.10 -19.87 16.56
CA ALA A 84 -11.10 -20.46 17.48
C ALA A 84 -11.77 -19.39 18.36
N ALA A 85 -11.00 -18.44 18.90
CA ALA A 85 -11.52 -17.34 19.71
C ALA A 85 -12.42 -16.42 18.87
N TRP A 86 -12.00 -16.07 17.66
CA TRP A 86 -12.81 -15.26 16.74
C TRP A 86 -14.13 -15.97 16.39
N LEU A 87 -14.09 -17.26 16.06
CA LEU A 87 -15.27 -18.06 15.73
C LEU A 87 -16.26 -18.17 16.91
N ALA A 88 -15.76 -18.25 18.14
CA ALA A 88 -16.59 -18.29 19.34
C ALA A 88 -17.29 -16.94 19.58
N ALA A 89 -16.62 -15.83 19.30
CA ALA A 89 -17.16 -14.48 19.48
C ALA A 89 -18.09 -14.06 18.33
N ASN A 90 -17.94 -14.65 17.12
CA ASN A 90 -18.63 -14.23 15.90
C ASN A 90 -19.42 -15.40 15.30
N GLN A 91 -20.72 -15.46 15.58
CA GLN A 91 -21.63 -16.47 14.99
C GLN A 91 -22.04 -16.11 13.53
N SER A 92 -21.90 -14.85 13.16
CA SER A 92 -22.11 -14.31 11.80
C SER A 92 -20.98 -13.30 11.54
N PRO A 93 -20.37 -13.26 10.34
CA PRO A 93 -20.72 -14.04 9.13
C PRO A 93 -20.34 -15.51 9.24
N ILE A 94 -20.90 -16.34 8.35
CA ILE A 94 -20.59 -17.79 8.31
C ILE A 94 -19.13 -18.04 7.95
N TRP A 95 -18.60 -17.30 6.97
CA TRP A 95 -17.20 -17.33 6.55
C TRP A 95 -16.33 -16.52 7.53
N ALA A 96 -15.23 -17.10 7.95
CA ALA A 96 -14.15 -16.41 8.66
C ALA A 96 -13.05 -16.07 7.64
N VAL A 97 -12.98 -14.82 7.22
CA VAL A 97 -11.99 -14.34 6.26
C VAL A 97 -11.12 -13.30 6.94
N GLY A 98 -9.85 -13.56 7.09
CA GLY A 98 -8.91 -12.69 7.79
C GLY A 98 -7.47 -12.87 7.31
N GLY A 99 -6.52 -12.42 8.07
CA GLY A 99 -5.08 -12.48 7.75
C GLY A 99 -4.23 -11.84 8.85
N ALA A 100 -3.02 -11.47 8.62
CA ALA A 100 -2.14 -11.96 7.58
C ALA A 100 -1.18 -13.00 8.20
N TYR A 101 -1.21 -14.24 7.75
CA TYR A 101 -0.30 -15.24 8.33
C TYR A 101 1.10 -15.14 7.73
N ASP A 102 2.13 -15.29 8.59
CA ASP A 102 3.52 -15.35 8.16
C ASP A 102 3.86 -16.74 7.62
N ARG A 103 4.15 -16.81 6.33
CA ARG A 103 4.49 -18.08 5.65
C ARG A 103 5.79 -18.69 6.14
N SER A 104 6.70 -17.89 6.67
CA SER A 104 8.02 -18.36 7.14
C SER A 104 7.96 -19.20 8.42
N ILE A 105 6.83 -19.18 9.12
CA ILE A 105 6.60 -20.00 10.34
C ILE A 105 6.65 -21.50 10.06
N VAL A 106 6.33 -21.91 8.83
CA VAL A 106 6.35 -23.31 8.40
C VAL A 106 7.38 -23.49 7.30
N ASP A 107 8.23 -24.49 7.45
CA ASP A 107 9.26 -24.82 6.46
C ASP A 107 8.63 -25.01 5.05
N GLY A 108 9.16 -24.31 4.07
CA GLY A 108 8.66 -24.30 2.71
C GLY A 108 7.30 -23.59 2.53
N GLY A 109 6.74 -22.98 3.59
CA GLY A 109 5.45 -22.29 3.54
C GLY A 109 4.27 -23.19 3.21
N VAL A 110 4.36 -24.49 3.51
CA VAL A 110 3.33 -25.51 3.21
C VAL A 110 2.37 -25.61 4.38
N PHE A 111 1.30 -24.84 4.36
CA PHE A 111 0.22 -24.89 5.35
C PHE A 111 -0.82 -25.94 4.96
N LEU A 112 -1.43 -26.61 5.95
CA LEU A 112 -2.40 -27.65 5.71
C LEU A 112 -3.82 -27.22 6.13
N ALA A 113 -4.81 -27.48 5.28
CA ALA A 113 -6.22 -27.26 5.57
C ALA A 113 -6.66 -27.94 6.87
N SER A 114 -6.13 -29.17 7.13
CA SER A 114 -6.43 -29.95 8.32
C SER A 114 -6.11 -29.22 9.64
N TRP A 115 -5.15 -28.32 9.66
CA TRP A 115 -4.84 -27.54 10.86
C TRP A 115 -5.96 -26.54 11.21
N LEU A 116 -6.58 -25.93 10.20
CA LEU A 116 -7.76 -25.09 10.40
C LEU A 116 -9.02 -25.94 10.67
N ASP A 117 -9.12 -27.14 10.08
CA ASP A 117 -10.24 -28.07 10.34
C ASP A 117 -10.35 -28.49 11.80
N GLU A 118 -9.21 -28.56 12.53
CA GLU A 118 -9.19 -28.90 13.97
C GLU A 118 -9.99 -27.90 14.81
N VAL A 119 -10.05 -26.64 14.41
CA VAL A 119 -10.74 -25.56 15.16
C VAL A 119 -12.00 -25.07 14.44
N ALA A 120 -12.19 -25.41 13.19
CA ALA A 120 -13.32 -24.98 12.34
C ALA A 120 -13.77 -26.10 11.39
N PRO A 121 -14.26 -27.27 11.89
CA PRO A 121 -14.61 -28.40 11.04
C PRO A 121 -15.82 -28.10 10.13
N ASP A 122 -16.74 -27.26 10.59
CA ASP A 122 -18.04 -26.99 9.93
C ASP A 122 -18.21 -25.53 9.47
N ARG A 123 -17.18 -24.69 9.63
CA ARG A 123 -17.20 -23.30 9.18
C ARG A 123 -16.06 -23.04 8.21
N PRO A 124 -16.33 -22.37 7.06
CA PRO A 124 -15.29 -22.01 6.12
C PRO A 124 -14.37 -20.93 6.71
N VAL A 125 -13.07 -21.21 6.68
CA VAL A 125 -12.00 -20.30 7.14
C VAL A 125 -11.03 -20.06 6.00
N VAL A 126 -10.71 -18.79 5.78
CA VAL A 126 -9.76 -18.34 4.78
C VAL A 126 -8.85 -17.29 5.41
N LEU A 127 -7.55 -17.50 5.37
CA LEU A 127 -6.55 -16.55 5.84
C LEU A 127 -5.67 -16.12 4.67
N HIS A 128 -5.50 -14.79 4.52
CA HIS A 128 -4.52 -14.23 3.59
C HIS A 128 -3.11 -14.42 4.14
N GLY A 129 -2.15 -14.74 3.28
CA GLY A 129 -0.74 -14.65 3.63
C GLY A 129 -0.31 -13.19 3.76
N SER A 130 0.74 -12.91 4.53
CA SER A 130 1.29 -11.57 4.72
C SER A 130 1.76 -10.92 3.41
N ASP A 131 2.04 -11.71 2.38
CA ASP A 131 2.39 -11.25 1.04
C ASP A 131 1.17 -10.90 0.17
N HIS A 132 -0.04 -11.20 0.63
CA HIS A 132 -1.31 -11.11 -0.12
C HIS A 132 -1.31 -11.84 -1.50
N HIS A 133 -0.23 -12.51 -1.85
CA HIS A 133 -0.13 -13.39 -3.03
C HIS A 133 -0.54 -14.84 -2.72
N THR A 134 -0.70 -15.16 -1.43
CA THR A 134 -1.03 -16.50 -0.94
C THR A 134 -2.31 -16.47 -0.11
N LEU A 135 -3.07 -17.56 -0.17
CA LEU A 135 -4.29 -17.78 0.61
C LEU A 135 -4.26 -19.18 1.21
N TRP A 136 -4.65 -19.31 2.50
CA TRP A 136 -4.78 -20.57 3.21
C TRP A 136 -6.25 -20.80 3.58
N ALA A 137 -6.81 -21.90 3.08
CA ALA A 137 -8.21 -22.27 3.25
C ALA A 137 -8.35 -23.62 3.97
N ASN A 138 -9.38 -23.75 4.81
CA ASN A 138 -9.73 -25.03 5.38
C ASN A 138 -10.54 -25.92 4.41
N SER A 139 -10.79 -27.16 4.78
CA SER A 139 -11.53 -28.13 3.94
C SER A 139 -12.94 -27.68 3.63
N GLU A 140 -13.63 -27.02 4.56
CA GLU A 140 -15.00 -26.52 4.32
C GLU A 140 -15.03 -25.37 3.30
N ALA A 141 -14.08 -24.45 3.35
CA ALA A 141 -13.93 -23.39 2.34
C ALA A 141 -13.64 -23.99 0.96
N MET A 142 -12.71 -24.94 0.86
CA MET A 142 -12.41 -25.64 -0.39
C MET A 142 -13.61 -26.44 -0.92
N ARG A 143 -14.40 -27.05 -0.04
CA ARG A 143 -15.62 -27.78 -0.42
C ARG A 143 -16.66 -26.84 -1.04
N LEU A 144 -16.89 -25.68 -0.40
CA LEU A 144 -17.82 -24.69 -0.91
C LEU A 144 -17.34 -24.06 -2.23
N ALA A 145 -16.02 -23.93 -2.41
CA ALA A 145 -15.41 -23.47 -3.65
C ALA A 145 -15.34 -24.54 -4.76
N GLY A 146 -15.68 -25.83 -4.43
CA GLY A 146 -15.67 -26.93 -5.40
C GLY A 146 -14.29 -27.46 -5.75
N VAL A 147 -13.26 -27.15 -4.96
CA VAL A 147 -11.84 -27.50 -5.22
C VAL A 147 -11.24 -28.46 -4.17
N LEU A 148 -12.06 -29.10 -3.34
CA LEU A 148 -11.59 -29.97 -2.26
C LEU A 148 -10.93 -31.27 -2.77
N SER A 149 -11.44 -31.83 -3.86
CA SER A 149 -11.07 -33.17 -4.29
C SER A 149 -10.01 -33.19 -5.39
N GLU A 150 -9.92 -32.15 -6.17
CA GLU A 150 -9.05 -32.05 -7.35
C GLU A 150 -8.63 -30.60 -7.59
N ALA A 151 -7.34 -30.40 -7.86
CA ALA A 151 -6.81 -29.10 -8.25
C ALA A 151 -7.07 -28.88 -9.75
N PRO A 152 -7.78 -27.79 -10.15
CA PRO A 152 -7.93 -27.47 -11.56
C PRO A 152 -6.59 -27.04 -12.18
N SER A 153 -6.49 -27.17 -13.49
CA SER A 153 -5.35 -26.64 -14.26
C SER A 153 -5.43 -25.12 -14.30
N LEU A 154 -4.34 -24.44 -13.97
CA LEU A 154 -4.22 -22.99 -13.96
C LEU A 154 -3.28 -22.51 -15.08
N SER A 155 -3.52 -21.31 -15.57
CA SER A 155 -2.61 -20.63 -16.51
C SER A 155 -1.50 -19.90 -15.75
N VAL A 156 -1.83 -19.33 -14.60
CA VAL A 156 -0.93 -18.58 -13.72
C VAL A 156 -1.18 -18.98 -12.27
N GLY A 157 -0.11 -19.16 -11.50
CA GLY A 157 -0.20 -19.54 -10.09
C GLY A 157 -0.20 -21.05 -9.86
N SER A 158 -0.41 -21.43 -8.62
CA SER A 158 -0.36 -22.85 -8.20
C SER A 158 -1.25 -23.13 -7.01
N ILE A 159 -1.61 -24.41 -6.87
CA ILE A 159 -2.30 -24.96 -5.69
C ILE A 159 -1.36 -26.00 -5.12
N ASP A 160 -1.07 -25.90 -3.82
CA ASP A 160 -0.28 -26.93 -3.14
C ASP A 160 -1.10 -28.22 -3.05
N ILE A 161 -0.52 -29.35 -3.51
CA ILE A 161 -1.19 -30.64 -3.57
C ILE A 161 -0.43 -31.71 -2.78
N ASP A 162 -1.14 -32.70 -2.26
CA ASP A 162 -0.56 -33.88 -1.62
C ASP A 162 -0.09 -34.91 -2.66
N ALA A 163 0.51 -36.02 -2.19
CA ALA A 163 0.99 -37.10 -3.05
C ALA A 163 -0.11 -37.78 -3.89
N SER A 164 -1.39 -37.58 -3.56
CA SER A 164 -2.55 -38.09 -4.32
C SER A 164 -3.10 -37.06 -5.32
N GLY A 165 -2.52 -35.85 -5.40
CA GLY A 165 -2.97 -34.77 -6.26
C GLY A 165 -4.10 -33.92 -5.69
N ARG A 166 -4.45 -34.07 -4.41
CA ARG A 166 -5.51 -33.27 -3.77
C ARG A 166 -4.95 -31.97 -3.17
N PRO A 167 -5.69 -30.87 -3.26
CA PRO A 167 -5.33 -29.61 -2.62
C PRO A 167 -5.07 -29.77 -1.11
N THR A 168 -3.99 -29.17 -0.63
CA THR A 168 -3.63 -29.18 0.78
C THR A 168 -4.16 -27.98 1.55
N GLY A 169 -4.64 -26.94 0.86
CA GLY A 169 -5.24 -25.74 1.45
C GLY A 169 -4.55 -24.44 1.05
N VAL A 170 -3.40 -24.46 0.36
CA VAL A 170 -2.68 -23.26 -0.05
C VAL A 170 -2.88 -22.96 -1.55
N PHE A 171 -3.25 -21.71 -1.83
CA PHE A 171 -3.53 -21.20 -3.17
C PHE A 171 -2.64 -19.98 -3.42
N ARG A 172 -1.88 -19.97 -4.53
CA ARG A 172 -0.87 -18.95 -4.85
C ARG A 172 -1.23 -18.23 -6.13
N GLU A 173 -1.08 -16.91 -6.14
CA GLU A 173 -1.38 -15.97 -7.20
C GLU A 173 -2.89 -15.85 -7.51
N THR A 174 -3.23 -14.86 -8.31
CA THR A 174 -4.62 -14.40 -8.50
C THR A 174 -5.54 -15.50 -8.96
N GLU A 175 -5.19 -16.26 -10.01
CA GLU A 175 -6.07 -17.28 -10.60
C GLU A 175 -6.39 -18.40 -9.60
N ALA A 176 -5.39 -18.85 -8.82
CA ALA A 176 -5.60 -19.85 -7.79
C ALA A 176 -6.47 -19.32 -6.63
N LYS A 177 -6.20 -18.09 -6.17
CA LYS A 177 -6.97 -17.46 -5.08
C LYS A 177 -8.42 -17.21 -5.48
N GLU A 178 -8.68 -16.81 -6.71
CA GLU A 178 -10.03 -16.56 -7.23
C GLU A 178 -10.93 -17.80 -7.12
N LEU A 179 -10.40 -19.00 -7.17
CA LEU A 179 -11.18 -20.23 -6.94
C LEU A 179 -11.86 -20.24 -5.56
N ILE A 180 -11.16 -19.73 -4.55
CA ILE A 180 -11.69 -19.65 -3.17
C ILE A 180 -12.47 -18.35 -2.98
N THR A 181 -11.91 -17.21 -3.37
CA THR A 181 -12.51 -15.90 -3.09
C THR A 181 -13.84 -15.69 -3.81
N ASN A 182 -14.06 -16.29 -5.00
CA ASN A 182 -15.34 -16.26 -5.70
C ASN A 182 -16.45 -17.03 -4.98
N ALA A 183 -16.12 -17.92 -4.04
CA ALA A 183 -17.09 -18.65 -3.23
C ALA A 183 -17.45 -17.88 -1.95
N ILE A 184 -16.69 -16.86 -1.57
CA ILE A 184 -16.95 -16.05 -0.38
C ILE A 184 -18.13 -15.11 -0.70
N PRO A 185 -19.20 -15.10 0.12
CA PRO A 185 -20.29 -14.17 -0.06
C PRO A 185 -19.82 -12.71 0.03
N GLU A 186 -20.37 -11.84 -0.81
CA GLU A 186 -20.12 -10.40 -0.72
C GLU A 186 -20.53 -9.86 0.66
N LEU A 187 -19.69 -9.01 1.24
CA LEU A 187 -20.01 -8.31 2.47
C LEU A 187 -21.18 -7.34 2.25
N SER A 188 -22.04 -7.21 3.26
CA SER A 188 -23.10 -6.20 3.22
C SER A 188 -22.48 -4.80 3.11
N MET A 189 -23.21 -3.83 2.52
CA MET A 189 -22.76 -2.43 2.48
C MET A 189 -22.45 -1.90 3.88
N THR A 190 -23.25 -2.27 4.87
CA THR A 190 -23.01 -1.88 6.28
C THR A 190 -21.67 -2.40 6.81
N ASP A 191 -21.30 -3.63 6.50
CA ASP A 191 -20.02 -4.19 6.97
C ASP A 191 -18.84 -3.61 6.18
N GLN A 192 -19.03 -3.33 4.89
CA GLN A 192 -18.02 -2.64 4.09
C GLN A 192 -17.78 -1.20 4.57
N LEU A 193 -18.82 -0.47 4.97
CA LEU A 193 -18.69 0.86 5.58
C LEU A 193 -17.95 0.78 6.92
N LYS A 194 -18.27 -0.19 7.78
CA LYS A 194 -17.52 -0.40 9.03
C LYS A 194 -16.04 -0.68 8.75
N ALA A 195 -15.74 -1.51 7.76
CA ALA A 195 -14.38 -1.83 7.33
C ALA A 195 -13.62 -0.57 6.92
N LEU A 196 -14.21 0.24 6.05
CA LEU A 196 -13.60 1.48 5.57
C LEU A 196 -13.43 2.51 6.69
N THR A 197 -14.44 2.70 7.55
CA THR A 197 -14.39 3.64 8.68
C THR A 197 -13.27 3.24 9.65
N TRP A 198 -13.16 1.95 9.98
CA TRP A 198 -12.06 1.46 10.81
C TRP A 198 -10.69 1.72 10.16
N ALA A 199 -10.53 1.38 8.88
CA ALA A 199 -9.27 1.57 8.18
C ALA A 199 -8.84 3.04 8.14
N HIS A 200 -9.78 3.96 7.90
CA HIS A 200 -9.50 5.39 7.91
C HIS A 200 -9.15 5.91 9.32
N ALA A 201 -9.80 5.40 10.37
CA ALA A 201 -9.47 5.76 11.75
C ALA A 201 -8.07 5.28 12.13
N GLU A 202 -7.69 4.06 11.71
CA GLU A 202 -6.34 3.51 11.94
C GLU A 202 -5.27 4.38 11.26
N LEU A 203 -5.42 4.68 9.97
CA LEU A 203 -4.50 5.55 9.24
C LEU A 203 -4.44 6.97 9.84
N ALA A 204 -5.58 7.54 10.23
CA ALA A 204 -5.62 8.84 10.90
C ALA A 204 -4.87 8.82 12.24
N SER A 205 -4.90 7.71 12.99
CA SER A 205 -4.18 7.56 14.27
C SER A 205 -2.65 7.56 14.09
N LEU A 206 -2.19 7.26 12.87
CA LEU A 206 -0.79 7.27 12.46
C LEU A 206 -0.36 8.60 11.80
N GLY A 207 -1.22 9.63 11.83
CA GLY A 207 -0.90 10.94 11.26
C GLY A 207 -1.15 11.05 9.76
N ILE A 208 -1.82 10.07 9.14
CA ILE A 208 -2.08 10.03 7.70
C ILE A 208 -3.38 10.77 7.40
N SER A 209 -3.31 11.74 6.49
CA SER A 209 -4.47 12.57 6.08
C SER A 209 -5.02 12.19 4.70
N ALA A 210 -4.20 11.61 3.86
CA ALA A 210 -4.58 11.27 2.50
C ALA A 210 -3.99 9.93 2.07
N VAL A 211 -4.69 9.23 1.18
CA VAL A 211 -4.28 7.93 0.67
C VAL A 211 -4.61 7.74 -0.81
N GLN A 212 -3.67 7.13 -1.54
CA GLN A 212 -3.97 6.49 -2.81
C GLN A 212 -4.49 5.08 -2.53
N ASP A 213 -5.83 4.85 -2.67
CA ASP A 213 -6.30 3.47 -2.71
C ASP A 213 -5.96 2.89 -4.09
N ALA A 214 -4.92 2.07 -4.10
CA ALA A 214 -4.23 1.64 -5.32
C ALA A 214 -4.91 0.46 -6.02
N TRP A 215 -6.13 0.10 -5.61
CA TRP A 215 -6.87 -1.01 -6.22
C TRP A 215 -8.38 -0.86 -6.08
N MET A 216 -9.03 -0.42 -7.15
CA MET A 216 -10.49 -0.42 -7.22
C MET A 216 -11.00 -1.52 -8.14
N ASP A 217 -11.64 -2.50 -7.57
CA ASP A 217 -12.39 -3.52 -8.28
C ASP A 217 -13.91 -3.19 -8.32
N LYS A 218 -14.65 -4.01 -9.04
CA LYS A 218 -16.10 -3.86 -9.19
C LYS A 218 -16.81 -3.83 -7.82
N GLY A 219 -17.67 -2.84 -7.63
CA GLY A 219 -18.46 -2.66 -6.41
C GLY A 219 -17.74 -1.89 -5.30
N MET A 220 -16.41 -1.73 -5.32
CA MET A 220 -15.67 -1.01 -4.28
C MET A 220 -15.95 0.50 -4.32
N VAL A 221 -16.10 1.08 -5.50
CA VAL A 221 -16.44 2.51 -5.67
C VAL A 221 -17.73 2.88 -4.94
N GLU A 222 -18.71 1.99 -4.92
CA GLU A 222 -20.00 2.23 -4.25
C GLU A 222 -19.86 2.37 -2.73
N VAL A 223 -18.87 1.71 -2.12
CA VAL A 223 -18.56 1.84 -0.69
C VAL A 223 -18.04 3.24 -0.37
N TYR A 224 -17.11 3.75 -1.19
CA TYR A 224 -16.58 5.10 -1.03
C TYR A 224 -17.61 6.18 -1.27
N LEU A 225 -18.49 5.99 -2.27
CA LEU A 225 -19.59 6.90 -2.53
C LEU A 225 -20.62 6.93 -1.39
N ALA A 226 -20.95 5.76 -0.82
CA ALA A 226 -21.83 5.67 0.34
C ALA A 226 -21.19 6.32 1.59
N ALA A 227 -19.89 6.11 1.83
CA ALA A 227 -19.18 6.74 2.93
C ALA A 227 -19.15 8.27 2.79
N GLU A 228 -18.94 8.78 1.57
CA GLU A 228 -18.98 10.23 1.29
C GLU A 228 -20.38 10.81 1.51
N GLU A 229 -21.43 10.15 1.01
CA GLU A 229 -22.80 10.58 1.18
C GLU A 229 -23.23 10.63 2.66
N LEU A 230 -22.74 9.70 3.47
CA LEU A 230 -22.99 9.64 4.91
C LEU A 230 -22.11 10.61 5.72
N GLY A 231 -21.08 11.22 5.11
CA GLY A 231 -20.09 12.05 5.79
C GLY A 231 -19.11 11.24 6.67
N GLU A 232 -18.99 9.94 6.43
CA GLU A 232 -18.11 9.02 7.17
C GLU A 232 -16.71 8.91 6.57
N LEU A 233 -16.47 9.49 5.38
CA LEU A 233 -15.14 9.51 4.78
C LEU A 233 -14.24 10.47 5.56
N VAL A 234 -13.24 9.94 6.25
CA VAL A 234 -12.32 10.72 7.09
C VAL A 234 -11.15 11.24 6.27
N LEU A 235 -10.41 10.35 5.59
CA LEU A 235 -9.21 10.69 4.82
C LEU A 235 -9.56 11.21 3.42
N ARG A 236 -8.66 12.03 2.88
CA ARG A 236 -8.69 12.32 1.43
C ARG A 236 -8.25 11.07 0.68
N THR A 237 -9.11 10.54 -0.17
CA THR A 237 -8.85 9.30 -0.87
C THR A 237 -8.92 9.50 -2.38
N ASN A 238 -7.86 9.12 -3.08
CA ASN A 238 -7.88 9.01 -4.53
C ASN A 238 -7.98 7.53 -4.93
N LEU A 239 -8.99 7.20 -5.71
CA LEU A 239 -9.24 5.82 -6.15
C LEU A 239 -8.47 5.52 -7.44
N ALA A 240 -7.80 4.36 -7.50
CA ALA A 240 -7.16 3.87 -8.72
C ALA A 240 -7.89 2.65 -9.27
N PHE A 241 -8.45 2.76 -10.46
CA PHE A 241 -9.17 1.67 -11.11
C PHE A 241 -8.20 0.61 -11.62
N TRP A 242 -8.37 -0.62 -11.20
CA TRP A 242 -7.56 -1.73 -11.64
C TRP A 242 -7.82 -2.08 -13.11
N VAL A 243 -6.77 -1.94 -13.94
CA VAL A 243 -6.78 -2.22 -15.38
C VAL A 243 -6.26 -3.63 -15.62
N ARG A 244 -7.10 -4.52 -16.11
CA ARG A 244 -6.78 -5.93 -16.41
C ARG A 244 -6.53 -6.14 -17.91
N PRO A 245 -5.55 -6.99 -18.28
CA PRO A 245 -5.26 -7.25 -19.71
C PRO A 245 -6.45 -7.78 -20.51
N ASP A 246 -7.28 -8.62 -19.87
CA ASP A 246 -8.40 -9.31 -20.50
C ASP A 246 -9.67 -8.46 -20.66
N SER A 247 -9.84 -7.39 -19.87
CA SER A 247 -11.10 -6.65 -19.81
C SER A 247 -11.00 -5.13 -20.02
N TRP A 248 -9.79 -4.54 -20.03
CA TRP A 248 -9.62 -3.09 -20.00
C TRP A 248 -10.39 -2.33 -21.09
N ARG A 249 -10.53 -2.89 -22.30
CA ARG A 249 -11.27 -2.23 -23.39
C ARG A 249 -12.76 -2.08 -23.10
N VAL A 250 -13.30 -3.01 -22.34
CA VAL A 250 -14.70 -3.00 -21.89
C VAL A 250 -14.84 -2.09 -20.69
N ASP A 251 -13.92 -2.21 -19.71
CA ASP A 251 -13.93 -1.47 -18.45
C ASP A 251 -13.62 0.02 -18.60
N ALA A 252 -12.88 0.43 -19.63
CA ALA A 252 -12.50 1.83 -19.85
C ALA A 252 -13.70 2.79 -19.82
N LYS A 253 -14.82 2.42 -20.42
CA LYS A 253 -16.04 3.23 -20.41
C LYS A 253 -16.62 3.36 -18.99
N ARG A 254 -16.58 2.29 -18.22
CA ARG A 254 -17.01 2.27 -16.82
C ARG A 254 -16.14 3.18 -15.98
N PHE A 255 -14.81 3.09 -16.08
CA PHE A 255 -13.88 3.93 -15.33
C PHE A 255 -14.09 5.42 -15.60
N ILE A 256 -14.27 5.80 -16.87
CA ILE A 256 -14.59 7.19 -17.25
C ILE A 256 -15.93 7.65 -16.63
N ALA A 257 -16.95 6.79 -16.65
CA ALA A 257 -18.26 7.12 -16.08
C ALA A 257 -18.19 7.26 -14.54
N GLU A 258 -17.50 6.34 -13.84
CA GLU A 258 -17.31 6.37 -12.39
C GLU A 258 -16.50 7.60 -11.97
N ARG A 259 -15.39 7.91 -12.65
CA ARG A 259 -14.64 9.16 -12.43
C ARG A 259 -15.52 10.40 -12.60
N THR A 260 -16.32 10.44 -13.67
CA THR A 260 -17.24 11.58 -13.93
C THR A 260 -18.26 11.73 -12.81
N ARG A 261 -18.84 10.63 -12.33
CA ARG A 261 -19.77 10.59 -11.20
C ARG A 261 -19.13 11.12 -9.92
N ILE A 262 -17.91 10.65 -9.59
CA ILE A 262 -17.18 11.10 -8.41
C ILE A 262 -16.79 12.58 -8.52
N THR A 263 -16.29 13.02 -9.67
CA THR A 263 -15.93 14.41 -9.90
C THR A 263 -17.11 15.36 -9.75
N ALA A 264 -18.33 14.91 -10.13
CA ALA A 264 -19.54 15.69 -10.00
C ALA A 264 -19.95 15.98 -8.55
N LEU A 265 -19.49 15.16 -7.58
CA LEU A 265 -19.73 15.40 -6.14
C LEU A 265 -18.98 16.64 -5.63
N ARG A 266 -17.91 17.05 -6.29
CA ARG A 266 -17.02 18.14 -5.83
C ARG A 266 -16.53 17.93 -4.39
N SER A 267 -16.35 16.66 -4.00
CA SER A 267 -15.84 16.32 -2.68
C SER A 267 -14.40 16.82 -2.51
N ALA A 268 -14.11 17.34 -1.33
CA ALA A 268 -12.74 17.63 -0.91
C ALA A 268 -11.97 16.35 -0.48
N LYS A 269 -12.69 15.22 -0.28
CA LYS A 269 -12.13 13.99 0.28
C LYS A 269 -12.10 12.82 -0.70
N LEU A 270 -12.87 12.85 -1.79
CA LEU A 270 -12.97 11.73 -2.73
C LEU A 270 -12.63 12.15 -4.15
N SER A 271 -11.67 11.47 -4.75
CA SER A 271 -11.32 11.59 -6.16
C SER A 271 -11.06 10.21 -6.79
N ALA A 272 -11.09 10.12 -8.11
CA ALA A 272 -10.86 8.88 -8.86
C ALA A 272 -10.14 9.20 -10.17
N ARG A 273 -8.93 9.71 -10.06
CA ARG A 273 -8.16 10.22 -11.21
C ARG A 273 -7.17 9.21 -11.77
N THR A 274 -6.99 8.08 -11.11
CA THR A 274 -5.90 7.16 -11.35
C THR A 274 -6.39 5.84 -11.92
N VAL A 275 -5.59 5.25 -12.81
CA VAL A 275 -5.71 3.84 -13.22
C VAL A 275 -4.48 3.07 -12.75
N LYS A 276 -4.69 1.86 -12.23
CA LYS A 276 -3.66 0.96 -11.70
C LYS A 276 -3.42 -0.20 -12.65
N PHE A 277 -2.15 -0.37 -13.02
CA PHE A 277 -1.65 -1.50 -13.77
C PHE A 277 -0.71 -2.36 -12.91
N PHE A 278 -0.54 -3.61 -13.29
CA PHE A 278 0.51 -4.50 -12.81
C PHE A 278 1.37 -4.89 -13.99
N ALA A 279 2.64 -4.48 -14.02
CA ALA A 279 3.56 -4.86 -15.08
C ALA A 279 4.03 -6.31 -14.93
N ASP A 280 4.24 -6.74 -13.69
CA ASP A 280 4.77 -8.03 -13.32
C ASP A 280 4.25 -8.51 -11.94
N GLY A 281 4.83 -9.59 -11.42
CA GLY A 281 4.55 -10.13 -10.09
C GLY A 281 5.61 -9.70 -9.05
N VAL A 282 5.98 -10.62 -8.13
CA VAL A 282 6.86 -10.36 -6.99
C VAL A 282 8.07 -11.30 -6.94
N PHE A 283 9.15 -10.89 -6.24
CA PHE A 283 10.35 -11.73 -6.11
C PHE A 283 10.13 -12.97 -5.25
N GLY A 284 9.30 -12.89 -4.22
CA GLY A 284 9.05 -14.01 -3.32
C GLY A 284 8.45 -15.26 -3.99
N SER A 285 7.75 -15.10 -5.12
CA SER A 285 7.25 -16.18 -5.97
C SER A 285 8.03 -16.31 -7.31
N ALA A 286 9.08 -15.52 -7.49
CA ALA A 286 9.88 -15.42 -8.72
C ALA A 286 9.05 -15.02 -9.96
N THR A 287 7.95 -14.29 -9.78
CA THR A 287 7.07 -13.83 -10.88
C THR A 287 7.39 -12.41 -11.34
N ALA A 288 8.18 -11.63 -10.59
CA ALA A 288 8.66 -10.33 -11.04
C ALA A 288 9.52 -10.47 -12.33
N SER A 289 9.33 -9.57 -13.29
CA SER A 289 10.00 -9.63 -14.59
C SER A 289 11.41 -9.06 -14.53
N VAL A 290 12.41 -9.87 -14.88
CA VAL A 290 13.83 -9.53 -14.74
C VAL A 290 14.58 -9.59 -16.07
N LYS A 291 15.58 -8.71 -16.25
CA LYS A 291 16.46 -8.67 -17.44
C LYS A 291 17.45 -9.83 -17.47
N LYS A 292 17.86 -10.34 -16.31
CA LYS A 292 18.75 -11.51 -16.18
C LYS A 292 17.98 -12.65 -15.51
N PRO A 293 18.15 -13.91 -15.94
CA PRO A 293 17.43 -15.05 -15.36
C PRO A 293 17.56 -15.15 -13.85
N TYR A 294 16.53 -15.68 -13.22
CA TYR A 294 16.55 -16.05 -11.81
C TYR A 294 17.64 -17.10 -11.54
N GLU A 295 18.36 -16.99 -10.42
CA GLU A 295 19.37 -17.99 -10.04
C GLU A 295 18.72 -19.34 -9.67
N SER A 296 17.51 -19.29 -9.14
CA SER A 296 16.72 -20.50 -8.81
C SER A 296 16.18 -21.25 -10.02
N SER A 297 16.17 -20.64 -11.23
CA SER A 297 15.54 -21.25 -12.42
C SER A 297 16.23 -20.80 -13.70
N ALA A 298 17.06 -21.67 -14.27
CA ALA A 298 17.86 -21.37 -15.45
C ALA A 298 17.02 -20.93 -16.65
N GLY A 299 17.28 -19.73 -17.15
CA GLY A 299 16.63 -19.17 -18.33
C GLY A 299 15.25 -18.55 -18.05
N TYR A 300 14.73 -18.64 -16.81
CA TYR A 300 13.44 -18.05 -16.47
C TYR A 300 13.59 -16.57 -16.08
N LEU A 301 12.74 -15.73 -16.66
CA LEU A 301 12.79 -14.25 -16.53
C LEU A 301 11.59 -13.65 -15.81
N GLY A 302 10.80 -14.46 -15.12
CA GLY A 302 9.55 -14.02 -14.48
C GLY A 302 8.38 -14.02 -15.48
N ASP A 303 7.22 -13.54 -14.97
CA ASP A 303 5.94 -13.58 -15.67
C ASP A 303 5.40 -12.15 -15.89
N PRO A 304 5.67 -11.50 -17.03
CA PRO A 304 5.06 -10.21 -17.32
C PRO A 304 3.53 -10.37 -17.44
N VAL A 305 2.78 -9.50 -16.75
CA VAL A 305 1.31 -9.50 -16.79
C VAL A 305 0.78 -9.08 -18.16
N TRP A 306 1.55 -8.27 -18.89
CA TRP A 306 1.21 -7.74 -20.21
C TRP A 306 2.27 -8.07 -21.24
N SER A 307 1.87 -8.16 -22.49
CA SER A 307 2.83 -7.91 -23.58
C SER A 307 3.15 -6.41 -23.62
N SER A 308 4.37 -6.05 -24.01
CA SER A 308 4.77 -4.63 -24.14
C SER A 308 3.83 -3.83 -25.06
N GLU A 309 3.36 -4.43 -26.16
CA GLU A 309 2.45 -3.78 -27.10
C GLU A 309 1.07 -3.48 -26.47
N GLU A 310 0.52 -4.45 -25.73
CA GLU A 310 -0.77 -4.28 -25.06
C GLU A 310 -0.68 -3.25 -23.92
N LEU A 311 0.37 -3.29 -23.10
CA LEU A 311 0.57 -2.30 -22.04
C LEU A 311 0.69 -0.89 -22.63
N ASN A 312 1.51 -0.71 -23.67
CA ASN A 312 1.67 0.57 -24.36
C ASN A 312 0.32 1.10 -24.88
N THR A 313 -0.51 0.22 -25.44
CA THR A 313 -1.82 0.57 -25.99
C THR A 313 -2.78 0.98 -24.89
N ALA A 314 -2.83 0.23 -23.78
CA ALA A 314 -3.72 0.50 -22.66
C ALA A 314 -3.31 1.79 -21.94
N VAL A 315 -2.02 1.97 -21.62
CA VAL A 315 -1.49 3.18 -20.98
C VAL A 315 -1.79 4.42 -21.82
N ALA A 316 -1.51 4.37 -23.13
CA ALA A 316 -1.82 5.48 -24.04
C ALA A 316 -3.31 5.81 -24.09
N HIS A 317 -4.19 4.78 -24.04
CA HIS A 317 -5.65 4.99 -24.00
C HIS A 317 -6.09 5.75 -22.76
N PHE A 318 -5.63 5.34 -21.57
CA PHE A 318 -6.03 5.98 -20.32
C PHE A 318 -5.36 7.34 -20.13
N ALA A 319 -4.13 7.51 -20.57
CA ALA A 319 -3.46 8.81 -20.62
C ALA A 319 -4.22 9.82 -21.51
N ALA A 320 -4.67 9.39 -22.70
CA ALA A 320 -5.48 10.22 -23.59
C ALA A 320 -6.88 10.53 -23.00
N ALA A 321 -7.35 9.72 -22.06
CA ALA A 321 -8.58 9.96 -21.30
C ALA A 321 -8.32 10.77 -20.01
N ASP A 322 -7.12 11.35 -19.85
CA ASP A 322 -6.74 12.21 -18.71
C ASP A 322 -6.75 11.47 -17.36
N PHE A 323 -6.35 10.19 -17.36
CA PHE A 323 -6.07 9.46 -16.13
C PHE A 323 -4.59 9.55 -15.77
N GLN A 324 -4.30 9.69 -14.48
CA GLN A 324 -2.98 9.43 -13.94
C GLN A 324 -2.64 7.93 -14.10
N ILE A 325 -1.43 7.65 -14.50
CA ILE A 325 -0.93 6.29 -14.69
C ILE A 325 -0.17 5.85 -13.45
N HIS A 326 -0.57 4.73 -12.84
CA HIS A 326 0.04 4.13 -11.67
C HIS A 326 0.34 2.65 -11.97
N ILE A 327 1.61 2.27 -12.03
CA ILE A 327 2.03 0.94 -12.46
C ILE A 327 2.82 0.27 -11.34
N HIS A 328 2.35 -0.91 -10.88
CA HIS A 328 3.15 -1.83 -10.10
C HIS A 328 4.26 -2.40 -10.99
N ALA A 329 5.51 -2.23 -10.60
CA ALA A 329 6.66 -2.82 -11.27
C ALA A 329 7.79 -3.09 -10.27
N ILE A 330 8.13 -4.36 -10.11
CA ILE A 330 9.07 -4.86 -9.11
C ILE A 330 10.41 -5.24 -9.75
N GLY A 331 10.40 -6.06 -10.80
CA GLY A 331 11.61 -6.47 -11.51
C GLY A 331 12.11 -5.41 -12.49
N ASP A 332 13.41 -5.41 -12.77
CA ASP A 332 14.06 -4.43 -13.63
C ASP A 332 13.54 -4.46 -15.10
N ALA A 333 13.05 -5.59 -15.57
CA ALA A 333 12.38 -5.66 -16.88
C ALA A 333 10.94 -5.10 -16.79
N GLY A 334 10.23 -5.33 -15.69
CA GLY A 334 8.91 -4.75 -15.41
C GLY A 334 8.98 -3.23 -15.34
N VAL A 335 9.96 -2.69 -14.60
CA VAL A 335 10.22 -1.23 -14.51
C VAL A 335 10.54 -0.63 -15.87
N ALA A 336 11.42 -1.27 -16.65
CA ALA A 336 11.75 -0.80 -18.00
C ALA A 336 10.51 -0.76 -18.90
N MET A 337 9.67 -1.81 -18.86
CA MET A 337 8.42 -1.88 -19.62
C MET A 337 7.43 -0.80 -19.21
N ALA A 338 7.33 -0.49 -17.93
CA ALA A 338 6.48 0.58 -17.41
C ALA A 338 6.96 1.96 -17.88
N LEU A 339 8.27 2.22 -17.80
CA LEU A 339 8.87 3.47 -18.31
C LEU A 339 8.65 3.62 -19.81
N ASP A 340 8.81 2.56 -20.60
CA ASP A 340 8.55 2.57 -22.04
C ASP A 340 7.09 2.91 -22.36
N ALA A 341 6.15 2.35 -21.61
CA ALA A 341 4.72 2.62 -21.81
C ALA A 341 4.36 4.07 -21.48
N ILE A 342 4.90 4.63 -20.39
CA ILE A 342 4.71 6.03 -19.99
C ILE A 342 5.33 6.97 -21.05
N GLU A 343 6.54 6.69 -21.52
CA GLU A 343 7.22 7.48 -22.55
C GLU A 343 6.40 7.53 -23.84
N ARG A 344 5.93 6.37 -24.33
CA ARG A 344 5.10 6.26 -25.54
C ARG A 344 3.75 6.95 -25.40
N ALA A 345 3.21 7.04 -24.18
CA ALA A 345 1.98 7.76 -23.90
C ALA A 345 2.16 9.30 -23.79
N GLY A 346 3.38 9.81 -23.99
CA GLY A 346 3.70 11.23 -23.94
C GLY A 346 3.94 11.77 -22.53
N CYS A 347 4.39 10.92 -21.61
CA CYS A 347 4.74 11.26 -20.23
C CYS A 347 3.59 11.95 -19.48
N PRO A 348 2.46 11.27 -19.24
CA PRO A 348 1.35 11.83 -18.49
C PRO A 348 1.83 12.36 -17.13
N ALA A 349 1.36 13.56 -16.74
CA ALA A 349 1.79 14.20 -15.50
C ALA A 349 1.54 13.30 -14.27
N ASN A 350 2.47 13.37 -13.32
CA ASN A 350 2.43 12.62 -12.06
C ASN A 350 2.28 11.10 -12.23
N SER A 351 2.73 10.53 -13.36
CA SER A 351 2.79 9.08 -13.51
C SER A 351 3.65 8.45 -12.43
N VAL A 352 3.21 7.30 -11.89
CA VAL A 352 3.82 6.62 -10.75
C VAL A 352 4.24 5.22 -11.17
N ILE A 353 5.46 4.82 -10.81
CA ILE A 353 5.86 3.41 -10.77
C ILE A 353 5.98 3.04 -9.30
N ALA A 354 5.11 2.12 -8.85
CA ALA A 354 5.06 1.66 -7.46
C ALA A 354 6.00 0.47 -7.26
N HIS A 355 6.45 0.35 -6.02
CA HIS A 355 7.41 -0.60 -5.48
C HIS A 355 8.84 -0.30 -5.94
N THR A 356 9.10 -0.24 -7.25
CA THR A 356 10.41 0.17 -7.79
C THR A 356 11.58 -0.57 -7.11
N GLU A 357 11.40 -1.89 -6.85
CA GLU A 357 12.32 -2.64 -5.98
C GLU A 357 13.68 -2.85 -6.65
N LEU A 358 13.69 -3.36 -7.89
CA LEU A 358 14.90 -3.56 -8.67
C LEU A 358 14.87 -2.67 -9.92
N VAL A 359 15.85 -1.79 -10.07
CA VAL A 359 15.95 -0.85 -11.19
C VAL A 359 17.32 -1.01 -11.86
N ALA A 360 17.33 -1.24 -13.16
CA ALA A 360 18.56 -1.29 -13.93
C ALA A 360 19.23 0.09 -13.99
N GLU A 361 20.57 0.11 -14.01
CA GLU A 361 21.37 1.35 -13.99
C GLU A 361 20.95 2.33 -15.10
N GLU A 362 20.72 1.81 -16.30
CA GLU A 362 20.32 2.60 -17.46
C GLU A 362 18.91 3.22 -17.35
N ASP A 363 18.05 2.67 -16.49
CA ASP A 363 16.67 3.13 -16.31
C ASP A 363 16.54 4.21 -15.20
N ILE A 364 17.50 4.32 -14.30
CA ILE A 364 17.47 5.33 -13.21
C ILE A 364 17.27 6.77 -13.73
N PRO A 365 18.06 7.25 -14.72
CA PRO A 365 17.89 8.63 -15.20
C PRO A 365 16.56 8.85 -15.95
N ARG A 366 15.90 7.78 -16.40
CA ARG A 366 14.63 7.88 -17.11
C ARG A 366 13.49 8.38 -16.22
N PHE A 367 13.51 8.08 -14.91
CA PHE A 367 12.52 8.63 -13.99
C PHE A 367 12.50 10.16 -14.01
N ALA A 368 13.68 10.79 -13.94
CA ALA A 368 13.78 12.26 -14.05
C ALA A 368 13.42 12.77 -15.43
N GLN A 369 13.91 12.12 -16.50
CA GLN A 369 13.67 12.54 -17.89
C GLN A 369 12.20 12.50 -18.28
N LEU A 370 11.44 11.50 -17.76
CA LEU A 370 10.03 11.30 -18.06
C LEU A 370 9.10 11.94 -17.02
N GLY A 371 9.66 12.51 -15.93
CA GLY A 371 8.90 13.09 -14.84
C GLY A 371 8.09 12.06 -14.02
N VAL A 372 8.52 10.80 -14.02
CA VAL A 372 7.89 9.71 -13.30
C VAL A 372 8.24 9.78 -11.82
N ILE A 373 7.27 9.58 -10.97
CA ILE A 373 7.45 9.43 -9.52
C ILE A 373 7.76 7.97 -9.21
N ALA A 374 8.89 7.71 -8.57
CA ALA A 374 9.18 6.39 -8.01
C ALA A 374 8.54 6.30 -6.63
N ASN A 375 7.50 5.48 -6.49
CA ASN A 375 6.86 5.25 -5.21
C ASN A 375 7.48 3.99 -4.57
N PHE A 376 7.94 4.14 -3.34
CA PHE A 376 8.55 3.07 -2.56
C PHE A 376 7.73 2.77 -1.33
N GLU A 377 7.77 1.52 -0.90
CA GLU A 377 7.43 1.10 0.46
C GLU A 377 8.73 1.06 1.28
N PRO A 378 9.08 2.17 1.98
CA PRO A 378 10.39 2.27 2.60
C PRO A 378 10.63 1.20 3.67
N LEU A 379 9.57 0.68 4.29
CA LEU A 379 9.64 -0.37 5.30
C LEU A 379 10.24 -1.67 4.75
N TRP A 380 10.14 -1.92 3.43
CA TRP A 380 10.71 -3.11 2.78
C TRP A 380 12.22 -2.99 2.54
N ALA A 381 12.75 -1.77 2.58
CA ALA A 381 14.14 -1.47 2.24
C ALA A 381 15.11 -1.78 3.40
N ARG A 382 15.01 -2.98 4.00
CA ARG A 382 15.84 -3.49 5.09
C ARG A 382 16.05 -4.99 4.96
N GLU A 383 17.12 -5.52 5.54
CA GLU A 383 17.42 -6.96 5.48
C GLU A 383 16.63 -7.70 6.57
N ASP A 384 15.38 -8.03 6.26
CA ASP A 384 14.50 -8.86 7.09
C ASP A 384 14.30 -10.26 6.48
N GLY A 385 13.42 -11.06 7.08
CA GLY A 385 13.12 -12.41 6.61
C GLY A 385 12.51 -12.44 5.21
N MET A 386 11.70 -11.43 4.84
CA MET A 386 11.06 -11.37 3.52
C MET A 386 12.11 -11.08 2.44
N LEU A 387 12.94 -10.04 2.62
CA LEU A 387 14.01 -9.73 1.69
C LEU A 387 15.00 -10.90 1.57
N THR A 388 15.38 -11.53 2.71
CA THR A 388 16.31 -12.67 2.73
C THR A 388 15.74 -13.87 1.97
N SER A 389 14.43 -14.07 1.96
CA SER A 389 13.79 -15.14 1.18
C SER A 389 14.00 -14.99 -0.33
N CYS A 390 14.17 -13.75 -0.82
CA CYS A 390 14.43 -13.46 -2.22
C CYS A 390 15.88 -13.80 -2.65
N LEU A 391 16.81 -14.00 -1.69
CA LEU A 391 18.23 -14.30 -1.98
C LEU A 391 18.38 -15.55 -2.85
N HIS A 392 17.57 -16.58 -2.62
CA HIS A 392 17.58 -17.81 -3.43
C HIS A 392 17.24 -17.55 -4.90
N HIS A 393 16.39 -16.57 -5.16
CA HIS A 393 15.91 -16.26 -6.50
C HIS A 393 16.84 -15.27 -7.23
N LEU A 394 17.34 -14.26 -6.52
CA LEU A 394 18.07 -13.13 -7.12
C LEU A 394 19.59 -13.25 -7.03
N GLY A 395 20.10 -13.93 -5.99
CA GLY A 395 21.52 -13.85 -5.61
C GLY A 395 21.86 -12.52 -4.91
N ARG A 396 22.98 -12.50 -4.22
CA ARG A 396 23.38 -11.37 -3.34
C ARG A 396 23.59 -10.06 -4.10
N GLU A 397 24.20 -10.10 -5.29
CA GLU A 397 24.51 -8.90 -6.08
C GLU A 397 23.24 -8.12 -6.46
N ARG A 398 22.20 -8.81 -6.95
CA ARG A 398 20.93 -8.17 -7.29
C ARG A 398 20.15 -7.75 -6.06
N LEU A 399 20.17 -8.57 -5.01
CA LEU A 399 19.53 -8.22 -3.75
C LEU A 399 20.10 -6.90 -3.20
N ASP A 400 21.43 -6.73 -3.19
CA ASP A 400 22.09 -5.53 -2.70
C ASP A 400 21.94 -4.30 -3.62
N SER A 401 21.33 -4.47 -4.79
CA SER A 401 20.99 -3.38 -5.72
C SER A 401 19.50 -2.99 -5.70
N MET A 402 18.71 -3.51 -4.76
CA MET A 402 17.30 -3.18 -4.63
C MET A 402 17.07 -1.87 -3.85
N TYR A 403 15.90 -1.26 -4.06
CA TYR A 403 15.43 -0.04 -3.37
C TYR A 403 16.41 1.13 -3.47
N ARG A 404 16.77 1.52 -4.70
CA ARG A 404 17.79 2.53 -5.04
C ARG A 404 17.29 3.97 -4.83
N MET A 405 16.79 4.28 -3.63
CA MET A 405 16.17 5.59 -3.31
C MET A 405 17.15 6.75 -3.51
N ARG A 406 18.43 6.59 -3.03
CA ARG A 406 19.44 7.65 -3.17
C ARG A 406 19.80 7.90 -4.63
N ASP A 407 20.02 6.84 -5.41
CA ASP A 407 20.40 6.98 -6.81
C ASP A 407 19.29 7.64 -7.65
N ILE A 408 18.03 7.30 -7.36
CA ILE A 408 16.87 7.90 -8.04
C ILE A 408 16.75 9.38 -7.67
N LEU A 409 16.90 9.75 -6.39
CA LEU A 409 16.92 11.17 -5.99
C LEU A 409 18.09 11.94 -6.63
N ASP A 410 19.28 11.35 -6.66
CA ASP A 410 20.48 11.97 -7.25
C ASP A 410 20.36 12.14 -8.76
N SER A 411 19.53 11.34 -9.44
CA SER A 411 19.19 11.55 -10.85
C SER A 411 18.32 12.79 -11.11
N GLY A 412 17.78 13.40 -10.04
CA GLY A 412 16.82 14.50 -10.09
C GLY A 412 15.37 14.07 -10.19
N ALA A 413 15.10 12.76 -10.08
CA ALA A 413 13.73 12.25 -10.06
C ALA A 413 13.06 12.47 -8.70
N LYS A 414 11.74 12.38 -8.68
CA LYS A 414 10.94 12.45 -7.46
C LYS A 414 10.69 11.08 -6.90
N ILE A 415 10.73 10.96 -5.58
CA ILE A 415 10.24 9.80 -4.87
C ILE A 415 9.02 10.17 -4.02
N SER A 416 8.11 9.22 -3.83
CA SER A 416 7.04 9.27 -2.85
C SER A 416 7.00 7.96 -2.07
N PHE A 417 6.36 7.97 -0.92
CA PHE A 417 6.24 6.78 -0.08
C PHE A 417 4.80 6.29 0.01
N GLY A 418 4.66 4.98 0.12
CA GLY A 418 3.45 4.26 0.43
C GLY A 418 3.74 3.14 1.42
N SER A 419 2.70 2.46 1.86
CA SER A 419 2.83 1.31 2.76
C SER A 419 2.48 -0.01 2.08
N ASP A 420 1.69 0.04 1.03
CA ASP A 420 0.99 -1.12 0.46
C ASP A 420 0.13 -1.86 1.50
N TRP A 421 -0.36 -1.12 2.53
CA TRP A 421 -1.18 -1.69 3.58
C TRP A 421 -2.42 -2.38 3.02
N PRO A 422 -2.74 -3.63 3.42
CA PRO A 422 -2.26 -4.38 4.59
C PRO A 422 -1.02 -5.25 4.36
N VAL A 423 -0.35 -5.20 3.21
CA VAL A 423 0.86 -6.00 2.93
C VAL A 423 1.97 -5.68 3.94
N SER A 424 2.12 -4.41 4.32
CA SER A 424 3.04 -4.01 5.39
C SER A 424 2.42 -2.97 6.33
N ASN A 425 3.11 -2.72 7.45
CA ASN A 425 2.66 -1.78 8.46
C ASN A 425 2.61 -0.35 7.89
N PRO A 426 1.48 0.37 8.01
CA PRO A 426 1.32 1.70 7.44
C PRO A 426 1.96 2.84 8.26
N ASP A 427 2.63 2.56 9.40
CA ASP A 427 3.21 3.59 10.27
C ASP A 427 4.33 4.36 9.56
N PRO A 428 4.12 5.66 9.23
CA PRO A 428 5.13 6.47 8.55
C PRO A 428 6.41 6.67 9.36
N LEU A 429 6.35 6.62 10.70
CA LEU A 429 7.53 6.79 11.56
C LEU A 429 8.49 5.60 11.42
N LEU A 430 7.95 4.38 11.26
CA LEU A 430 8.76 3.21 10.93
C LEU A 430 9.35 3.30 9.53
N GLY A 431 8.59 3.82 8.58
CA GLY A 431 9.06 4.06 7.21
C GLY A 431 10.17 5.11 7.17
N LEU A 432 10.03 6.23 7.90
CA LEU A 432 11.08 7.25 8.07
C LEU A 432 12.36 6.65 8.65
N PHE A 433 12.24 5.84 9.70
CA PHE A 433 13.39 5.14 10.28
C PHE A 433 14.08 4.26 9.23
N THR A 434 13.33 3.44 8.51
CA THR A 434 13.92 2.51 7.55
C THR A 434 14.57 3.26 6.38
N ALA A 435 13.94 4.29 5.83
CA ALA A 435 14.51 5.08 4.73
C ALA A 435 15.85 5.75 5.09
N THR A 436 15.99 6.20 6.35
CA THR A 436 17.18 6.92 6.84
C THR A 436 18.26 6.01 7.41
N HIS A 437 17.91 4.82 7.91
CA HIS A 437 18.83 3.88 8.54
C HIS A 437 19.11 2.62 7.72
N ARG A 438 18.14 2.18 6.89
CA ARG A 438 18.23 0.91 6.14
C ARG A 438 18.49 -0.29 7.07
N ALA A 439 17.80 -0.32 8.20
CA ALA A 439 18.01 -1.27 9.28
C ALA A 439 16.70 -1.68 9.93
N LEU A 440 16.72 -2.76 10.68
CA LEU A 440 15.63 -3.14 11.58
C LEU A 440 15.67 -2.25 12.84
N PRO A 441 14.53 -1.86 13.41
CA PRO A 441 14.49 -1.09 14.67
C PRO A 441 15.24 -1.75 15.83
N GLU A 442 15.24 -3.08 15.88
CA GLU A 442 15.90 -3.87 16.92
C GLU A 442 17.43 -3.92 16.74
N THR A 443 17.92 -3.68 15.53
CA THR A 443 19.35 -3.71 15.19
C THR A 443 19.78 -2.49 14.36
N PRO A 444 19.58 -1.26 14.86
CA PRO A 444 19.76 -0.02 14.09
C PRO A 444 21.19 0.22 13.60
N ALA A 445 22.17 -0.44 14.22
CA ALA A 445 23.57 -0.37 13.80
C ALA A 445 23.90 -1.27 12.60
N VAL A 446 23.01 -2.21 12.25
CA VAL A 446 23.21 -3.14 11.13
C VAL A 446 22.41 -2.63 9.93
N SER A 447 23.04 -1.83 9.10
CA SER A 447 22.43 -1.25 7.91
C SER A 447 22.66 -2.13 6.69
N TRP A 448 21.58 -2.42 5.96
CA TRP A 448 21.66 -2.99 4.63
C TRP A 448 21.78 -1.88 3.59
N THR A 449 22.71 -1.98 2.65
CA THR A 449 22.95 -0.97 1.60
C THR A 449 22.94 0.50 2.08
N PRO A 450 23.83 0.87 3.02
CA PRO A 450 23.82 2.21 3.65
C PRO A 450 24.04 3.37 2.68
N GLN A 451 24.57 3.11 1.49
CA GLN A 451 24.73 4.11 0.41
C GLN A 451 23.39 4.54 -0.18
N GLN A 452 22.32 3.78 0.03
CA GLN A 452 20.97 4.10 -0.45
C GLN A 452 20.10 4.82 0.60
N ARG A 453 20.69 5.20 1.74
CA ARG A 453 20.00 6.05 2.74
C ARG A 453 19.69 7.41 2.15
N ILE A 454 18.59 7.96 2.59
CA ILE A 454 18.20 9.35 2.33
C ILE A 454 18.18 10.12 3.66
N THR A 455 18.15 11.43 3.61
CA THR A 455 18.09 12.28 4.81
C THR A 455 16.69 12.27 5.41
N GLU A 456 16.57 12.63 6.69
CA GLU A 456 15.32 12.77 7.41
C GLU A 456 14.37 13.75 6.71
N GLN A 457 14.91 14.84 6.17
CA GLN A 457 14.14 15.84 5.44
C GLN A 457 13.61 15.30 4.10
N GLU A 458 14.42 14.55 3.35
CA GLU A 458 14.00 13.90 2.10
C GLU A 458 12.93 12.84 2.38
N ALA A 459 13.08 12.05 3.46
CA ALA A 459 12.11 11.04 3.85
C ALA A 459 10.79 11.67 4.32
N LEU A 460 10.84 12.73 5.13
CA LEU A 460 9.64 13.49 5.52
C LEU A 460 8.93 14.10 4.29
N HIS A 461 9.69 14.64 3.36
CA HIS A 461 9.15 15.16 2.09
C HIS A 461 8.45 14.07 1.28
N ALA A 462 9.03 12.87 1.22
CA ALA A 462 8.49 11.72 0.48
C ALA A 462 7.16 11.22 1.06
N TYR A 463 6.92 11.35 2.38
CA TYR A 463 5.64 11.04 3.04
C TYR A 463 4.63 12.20 3.08
N THR A 464 5.01 13.39 2.67
CA THR A 464 4.16 14.58 2.78
C THR A 464 3.94 15.23 1.41
N LEU A 465 4.74 16.24 1.07
CA LEU A 465 4.54 17.05 -0.14
C LEU A 465 4.70 16.27 -1.45
N ALA A 466 5.51 15.22 -1.47
CA ALA A 466 5.68 14.38 -2.67
C ALA A 466 4.41 13.54 -2.92
N VAL A 467 3.79 12.98 -1.88
CA VAL A 467 2.50 12.29 -2.02
C VAL A 467 1.39 13.30 -2.32
N ALA A 468 1.39 14.49 -1.69
CA ALA A 468 0.44 15.55 -2.04
C ALA A 468 0.51 15.90 -3.53
N GLN A 469 1.71 15.99 -4.10
CA GLN A 469 1.87 16.19 -5.54
C GLN A 469 1.36 15.01 -6.35
N GLN A 470 1.67 13.78 -5.94
CA GLN A 470 1.16 12.56 -6.57
C GLN A 470 -0.37 12.53 -6.60
N LEU A 471 -1.01 12.91 -5.50
CA LEU A 471 -2.47 12.96 -5.36
C LEU A 471 -3.11 14.25 -5.90
N GLU A 472 -2.30 15.18 -6.42
CA GLU A 472 -2.70 16.51 -6.89
C GLU A 472 -3.46 17.32 -5.82
N LEU A 473 -3.02 17.21 -4.58
CA LEU A 473 -3.51 18.02 -3.47
C LEU A 473 -2.74 19.34 -3.37
N THR A 474 -3.38 20.36 -2.83
CA THR A 474 -2.74 21.68 -2.64
C THR A 474 -1.74 21.64 -1.49
N GLN A 475 -0.58 22.28 -1.66
CA GLN A 475 0.45 22.38 -0.61
C GLN A 475 0.04 23.27 0.57
N ASP A 476 -0.91 24.18 0.37
CA ASP A 476 -1.43 25.07 1.41
C ASP A 476 -2.66 24.48 2.13
N SER A 477 -2.84 23.16 2.02
CA SER A 477 -3.90 22.49 2.79
C SER A 477 -3.62 22.55 4.29
N SER A 478 -4.66 22.65 5.10
CA SER A 478 -4.60 22.52 6.55
C SER A 478 -4.64 21.06 7.02
N ASP A 479 -4.00 20.18 6.25
CA ASP A 479 -3.76 18.79 6.63
C ASP A 479 -2.41 18.73 7.35
N LEU A 480 -2.47 18.65 8.68
CA LEU A 480 -1.33 18.80 9.57
C LEU A 480 -1.25 17.65 10.58
N VAL A 481 -0.05 17.39 11.08
CA VAL A 481 0.18 16.43 12.17
C VAL A 481 0.99 17.08 13.27
N ILE A 482 0.57 16.86 14.53
CA ILE A 482 1.35 17.22 15.72
C ILE A 482 2.00 15.94 16.25
N LEU A 483 3.30 15.98 16.38
CA LEU A 483 4.16 14.89 16.85
C LEU A 483 4.73 15.22 18.23
N SER A 484 5.05 14.20 19.04
CA SER A 484 5.67 14.39 20.36
C SER A 484 7.13 14.84 20.32
N GLY A 485 7.73 14.97 19.13
CA GLY A 485 9.10 15.42 18.94
C GLY A 485 9.40 15.61 17.46
N ASN A 486 10.54 16.25 17.16
CA ASN A 486 10.96 16.59 15.81
C ASN A 486 11.62 15.39 15.10
N PRO A 487 11.00 14.81 14.04
CA PRO A 487 11.54 13.65 13.33
C PRO A 487 12.83 13.96 12.53
N LEU A 488 13.19 15.25 12.38
CA LEU A 488 14.42 15.66 11.70
C LEU A 488 15.66 15.62 12.63
N THR A 489 15.45 15.54 13.95
CA THR A 489 16.54 15.66 14.94
C THR A 489 16.50 14.62 16.06
N ALA A 490 15.33 14.08 16.37
CA ALA A 490 15.12 13.07 17.40
C ALA A 490 15.15 11.66 16.82
N ASN A 491 15.31 10.65 17.69
CA ASN A 491 15.10 9.27 17.29
C ASN A 491 13.61 9.07 16.95
N VAL A 492 13.32 8.85 15.68
CA VAL A 492 11.95 8.77 15.16
C VAL A 492 11.12 7.63 15.79
N LEU A 493 11.76 6.57 16.29
CA LEU A 493 11.10 5.44 16.97
C LEU A 493 10.52 5.81 18.35
N ASP A 494 10.96 6.92 18.94
CA ASP A 494 10.46 7.42 20.23
C ASP A 494 9.31 8.44 20.06
N ILE A 495 9.05 8.84 18.80
CA ILE A 495 8.04 9.84 18.47
C ILE A 495 6.65 9.19 18.38
N LYS A 496 5.64 9.95 18.80
CA LYS A 496 4.23 9.56 18.71
C LYS A 496 3.42 10.63 18.00
N VAL A 497 2.44 10.19 17.24
CA VAL A 497 1.41 11.08 16.72
C VAL A 497 0.53 11.52 17.89
N LEU A 498 0.41 12.81 18.10
CA LEU A 498 -0.43 13.42 19.15
C LEU A 498 -1.77 13.87 18.59
N GLU A 499 -1.76 14.50 17.41
CA GLU A 499 -2.97 14.99 16.75
C GLU A 499 -2.83 14.91 15.24
N THR A 500 -3.90 14.52 14.56
CA THR A 500 -4.03 14.56 13.11
C THR A 500 -5.15 15.49 12.72
N ILE A 501 -4.86 16.46 11.88
CA ILE A 501 -5.76 17.51 11.44
C ILE A 501 -5.96 17.37 9.94
N ILE A 502 -7.21 17.33 9.48
CA ILE A 502 -7.57 17.27 8.05
C ILE A 502 -8.57 18.40 7.74
N GLY A 503 -8.21 19.27 6.80
CA GLY A 503 -9.04 20.40 6.46
C GLY A 503 -9.32 21.30 7.69
N GLY A 504 -8.30 21.51 8.52
CA GLY A 504 -8.40 22.34 9.75
C GLY A 504 -9.17 21.70 10.89
N GLN A 505 -9.66 20.47 10.77
CA GLN A 505 -10.42 19.75 11.80
C GLN A 505 -9.60 18.59 12.38
N THR A 506 -9.57 18.48 13.70
CA THR A 506 -8.96 17.35 14.41
C THR A 506 -9.76 16.07 14.12
N VAL A 507 -9.13 15.09 13.49
CA VAL A 507 -9.74 13.78 13.21
C VAL A 507 -9.22 12.69 14.14
N PHE A 508 -8.06 12.90 14.75
CA PHE A 508 -7.47 12.05 15.77
C PHE A 508 -6.74 12.91 16.79
N ALA A 509 -6.92 12.61 18.07
CA ALA A 509 -6.14 13.15 19.18
C ALA A 509 -5.82 12.06 20.18
N ARG A 510 -4.54 11.91 20.54
CA ARG A 510 -4.07 10.95 21.54
C ARG A 510 -4.44 11.45 22.93
N GLN A 511 -5.13 10.60 23.69
CA GLN A 511 -5.50 10.85 25.09
C GLN A 511 -4.33 10.64 26.05
#